data_4a2379ccd0827e24780badea46a9958f
#
_entry.id   4a2379ccd0827e24780badea46a9958f
#
_cell.length_a   1.000
_cell.length_b   1.000
_cell.length_c   1.000
_cell.angle_alpha   90.00
_cell.angle_beta   90.00
_cell.angle_gamma   90.00
#
_symmetry.space_group_name_H-M   'P 1'
#
loop_
_entity.id
_entity.type
_entity.pdbx_description
1 polymer ?
#
loop_
_entity_poly.entity_id
_entity_poly.type
_entity_poly.pdbx_seq_one_letter_code
_entity_poly.pdbx_strand_id
1 'polypeptide(L)'
;MSLAEQLDSSLRYQPFGSVWYGEEDAELLERLLSFYPRKPPERILDATVNGGRFWRGTRRKVIGLDIDPRHQPAVCGDNAVMPFRSGCFEVVVYDPPHIPNQGRDRSKDFNTRFGLGDRSTKEHGYSFAHTYPAFMAEAYRVLEDEGVLFCKIADYVHNHRYQWAHIELIHAGQKTGFTACDCIIKVRKGPIIDPNWKVAHHTRREHCYWIIFRKSHRCE
;
A
#
# COMPACT_ATOMS: atom_id res chain seq x y z
N MET A 1 40.40 18.42 -3.91
CA MET A 1 38.93 18.46 -3.95
C MET A 1 38.51 19.88 -3.65
N SER A 2 37.87 20.54 -4.59
CA SER A 2 37.36 21.90 -4.41
C SER A 2 36.14 21.94 -3.48
N LEU A 3 35.87 23.10 -2.87
CA LEU A 3 34.67 23.29 -2.04
C LEU A 3 33.37 22.97 -2.82
N ALA A 4 33.38 23.18 -4.15
CA ALA A 4 32.29 22.85 -5.05
C ALA A 4 32.09 21.33 -5.21
N GLU A 5 33.17 20.54 -5.24
CA GLU A 5 33.09 19.07 -5.29
C GLU A 5 32.61 18.48 -3.96
N GLN A 6 32.94 19.12 -2.83
CA GLN A 6 32.41 18.73 -1.50
C GLN A 6 30.96 19.08 -1.34
N LEU A 7 30.49 20.22 -1.86
CA LEU A 7 29.07 20.61 -1.88
C LEU A 7 28.25 19.71 -2.79
N ASP A 8 28.78 19.31 -3.96
CA ASP A 8 28.09 18.40 -4.88
C ASP A 8 27.98 16.97 -4.30
N SER A 9 28.98 16.51 -3.55
CA SER A 9 28.91 15.22 -2.86
C SER A 9 27.94 15.23 -1.68
N SER A 10 27.76 16.38 -1.00
CA SER A 10 26.76 16.53 0.08
C SER A 10 25.33 16.63 -0.43
N LEU A 11 25.13 17.08 -1.68
CA LEU A 11 23.83 17.11 -2.35
C LEU A 11 23.37 15.72 -2.85
N ARG A 12 24.28 14.73 -2.96
CA ARG A 12 23.95 13.37 -3.41
C ARG A 12 23.34 12.48 -2.33
N TYR A 13 23.57 12.78 -1.06
CA TYR A 13 23.02 12.02 0.04
C TYR A 13 21.94 12.83 0.75
N GLN A 14 20.71 12.69 0.29
CA GLN A 14 19.55 13.14 1.06
C GLN A 14 19.00 11.95 1.84
N PRO A 15 19.12 11.92 3.17
CA PRO A 15 18.57 10.86 3.98
C PRO A 15 17.04 10.83 3.79
N PHE A 16 16.51 9.64 3.54
CA PHE A 16 15.07 9.44 3.47
C PHE A 16 14.52 9.25 4.88
N GLY A 17 13.75 10.22 5.36
CA GLY A 17 13.18 10.17 6.71
C GLY A 17 12.07 9.12 6.83
N SER A 18 12.02 8.41 7.96
CA SER A 18 10.96 7.45 8.25
C SER A 18 9.59 8.08 8.56
N VAL A 19 9.51 9.41 8.63
CA VAL A 19 8.27 10.16 8.81
C VAL A 19 8.09 11.12 7.65
N TRP A 20 6.95 11.04 7.00
CA TRP A 20 6.58 11.87 5.85
C TRP A 20 5.43 12.80 6.19
N TYR A 21 5.64 14.10 6.03
CA TYR A 21 4.66 15.16 6.29
C TYR A 21 4.00 15.72 5.02
N GLY A 22 4.36 15.19 3.84
CA GLY A 22 3.77 15.62 2.57
C GLY A 22 2.31 15.23 2.42
N GLU A 23 1.52 16.05 1.74
CA GLU A 23 0.08 15.82 1.56
C GLU A 23 -0.20 14.71 0.54
N GLU A 24 0.55 14.68 -0.57
CA GLU A 24 0.31 13.79 -1.70
C GLU A 24 1.04 12.45 -1.56
N ASP A 25 0.28 11.36 -1.74
CA ASP A 25 0.85 10.01 -1.79
C ASP A 25 1.72 9.81 -3.04
N ALA A 26 1.39 10.50 -4.14
CA ALA A 26 2.13 10.42 -5.39
C ALA A 26 3.59 10.89 -5.23
N GLU A 27 3.83 11.97 -4.48
CA GLU A 27 5.17 12.47 -4.22
C GLU A 27 5.99 11.49 -3.38
N LEU A 28 5.38 10.95 -2.32
CA LEU A 28 6.04 9.92 -1.51
C LEU A 28 6.37 8.69 -2.34
N LEU A 29 5.42 8.21 -3.15
CA LEU A 29 5.62 7.03 -3.98
C LEU A 29 6.75 7.24 -5.01
N GLU A 30 6.87 8.42 -5.64
CA GLU A 30 8.00 8.71 -6.54
C GLU A 30 9.35 8.66 -5.82
N ARG A 31 9.41 9.11 -4.57
CA ARG A 31 10.63 8.97 -3.75
C ARG A 31 10.93 7.52 -3.42
N LEU A 32 9.91 6.72 -3.05
CA LEU A 32 10.06 5.29 -2.81
C LEU A 32 10.57 4.56 -4.06
N LEU A 33 9.99 4.87 -5.23
CA LEU A 33 10.39 4.31 -6.52
C LEU A 33 11.81 4.70 -6.95
N SER A 34 12.33 5.80 -6.43
CA SER A 34 13.70 6.24 -6.70
C SER A 34 14.71 5.69 -5.70
N PHE A 35 14.27 5.32 -4.49
CA PHE A 35 15.16 4.95 -3.38
C PHE A 35 15.34 3.43 -3.23
N TYR A 36 14.26 2.65 -3.29
CA TYR A 36 14.32 1.22 -2.95
C TYR A 36 14.67 0.28 -4.10
N PRO A 37 14.18 0.46 -5.34
CA PRO A 37 14.60 -0.37 -6.46
C PRO A 37 16.09 -0.17 -6.78
N ARG A 38 16.78 -1.25 -7.15
CA ARG A 38 18.23 -1.18 -7.51
C ARG A 38 18.51 -0.32 -8.76
N LYS A 39 17.51 -0.18 -9.61
CA LYS A 39 17.51 0.65 -10.84
C LYS A 39 16.13 1.27 -11.02
N PRO A 40 15.99 2.33 -11.81
CA PRO A 40 14.68 2.88 -12.11
C PRO A 40 13.76 1.81 -12.69
N PRO A 41 12.61 1.51 -12.05
CA PRO A 41 11.75 0.42 -12.48
C PRO A 41 10.97 0.80 -13.75
N GLU A 42 10.89 -0.14 -14.69
CA GLU A 42 10.13 -0.03 -15.94
C GLU A 42 8.82 -0.80 -15.89
N ARG A 43 8.74 -1.87 -15.09
CA ARG A 43 7.61 -2.77 -14.98
C ARG A 43 6.98 -2.65 -13.60
N ILE A 44 6.01 -1.77 -13.50
CA ILE A 44 5.30 -1.44 -12.26
C ILE A 44 3.87 -1.92 -12.35
N LEU A 45 3.42 -2.68 -11.34
CA LEU A 45 2.03 -3.04 -11.13
C LEU A 45 1.45 -2.23 -9.98
N ASP A 46 0.33 -1.57 -10.19
CA ASP A 46 -0.55 -1.13 -9.11
C ASP A 46 -1.68 -2.15 -8.96
N ALA A 47 -1.63 -2.93 -7.89
CA ALA A 47 -2.57 -4.03 -7.65
C ALA A 47 -3.93 -3.57 -7.07
N THR A 48 -4.11 -2.27 -6.90
CA THR A 48 -5.31 -1.62 -6.37
C THR A 48 -5.48 -0.22 -6.96
N VAL A 49 -5.40 -0.12 -8.29
CA VAL A 49 -5.22 1.18 -8.97
C VAL A 49 -6.34 2.17 -8.69
N ASN A 50 -7.57 1.69 -8.43
CA ASN A 50 -8.73 2.55 -8.16
C ASN A 50 -8.80 3.69 -9.22
N GLY A 51 -9.01 4.93 -8.80
CA GLY A 51 -9.01 6.10 -9.69
C GLY A 51 -7.62 6.62 -10.11
N GLY A 52 -6.56 5.82 -10.00
CA GLY A 52 -5.20 6.16 -10.45
C GLY A 52 -4.55 7.32 -9.70
N ARG A 53 -4.98 7.59 -8.47
CA ARG A 53 -4.57 8.79 -7.72
C ARG A 53 -3.06 8.86 -7.47
N PHE A 54 -2.40 7.74 -7.27
CA PHE A 54 -0.95 7.67 -7.04
C PHE A 54 -0.13 8.06 -8.27
N TRP A 55 -0.72 7.97 -9.46
CA TRP A 55 -0.04 8.11 -10.74
C TRP A 55 -0.37 9.42 -11.46
N ARG A 56 -1.09 10.33 -10.81
CA ARG A 56 -1.39 11.64 -11.38
C ARG A 56 -0.11 12.45 -11.57
N GLY A 57 0.13 12.89 -12.78
CA GLY A 57 1.31 13.69 -13.13
C GLY A 57 2.60 12.89 -13.33
N THR A 58 2.60 11.57 -13.09
CA THR A 58 3.77 10.73 -13.40
C THR A 58 3.91 10.47 -14.89
N ARG A 59 5.16 10.28 -15.36
CA ARG A 59 5.49 9.80 -16.70
C ARG A 59 5.75 8.29 -16.75
N ARG A 60 5.61 7.60 -15.63
CA ARG A 60 5.88 6.16 -15.53
C ARG A 60 4.80 5.35 -16.23
N LYS A 61 5.20 4.25 -16.86
CA LYS A 61 4.26 3.26 -17.39
C LYS A 61 3.88 2.32 -16.25
N VAL A 62 2.60 2.31 -15.89
CA VAL A 62 2.07 1.50 -14.80
C VAL A 62 0.94 0.64 -15.33
N ILE A 63 0.95 -0.63 -14.98
CA ILE A 63 -0.17 -1.53 -15.22
C ILE A 63 -1.06 -1.44 -13.98
N GLY A 64 -2.29 -0.97 -14.15
CA GLY A 64 -3.28 -0.91 -13.08
C GLY A 64 -4.16 -2.15 -13.08
N LEU A 65 -4.26 -2.83 -11.95
CA LEU A 65 -5.23 -3.88 -11.69
C LEU A 65 -6.27 -3.37 -10.68
N ASP A 66 -7.52 -3.66 -10.92
CA ASP A 66 -8.61 -3.41 -9.98
C ASP A 66 -9.73 -4.42 -10.20
N ILE A 67 -10.43 -4.77 -9.13
CA ILE A 67 -11.59 -5.67 -9.21
C ILE A 67 -12.83 -4.95 -9.75
N ASP A 68 -12.87 -3.61 -9.62
CA ASP A 68 -14.01 -2.80 -10.03
C ASP A 68 -13.80 -2.23 -11.44
N PRO A 69 -14.55 -2.71 -12.45
CA PRO A 69 -14.42 -2.23 -13.83
C PRO A 69 -14.79 -0.74 -13.99
N ARG A 70 -15.50 -0.13 -13.04
CA ARG A 70 -15.85 1.30 -13.09
C ARG A 70 -14.63 2.21 -12.99
N HIS A 71 -13.55 1.73 -12.42
CA HIS A 71 -12.26 2.44 -12.38
C HIS A 71 -11.49 2.37 -13.69
N GLN A 72 -12.00 1.62 -14.68
CA GLN A 72 -11.35 1.44 -15.98
C GLN A 72 -9.86 1.03 -15.87
N PRO A 73 -9.55 0.00 -15.05
CA PRO A 73 -8.18 -0.44 -14.91
C PRO A 73 -7.66 -1.04 -16.22
N ALA A 74 -6.34 -1.07 -16.42
CA ALA A 74 -5.74 -1.76 -17.56
C ALA A 74 -6.06 -3.27 -17.55
N VAL A 75 -6.21 -3.85 -16.35
CA VAL A 75 -6.63 -5.23 -16.15
C VAL A 75 -7.69 -5.26 -15.05
N CYS A 76 -8.88 -5.75 -15.38
CA CYS A 76 -9.93 -6.00 -14.39
C CYS A 76 -9.74 -7.39 -13.81
N GLY A 77 -9.50 -7.49 -12.49
CA GLY A 77 -9.24 -8.76 -11.84
C GLY A 77 -9.01 -8.64 -10.33
N ASP A 78 -8.97 -9.81 -9.68
CA ASP A 78 -8.72 -9.93 -8.25
C ASP A 78 -7.21 -9.98 -7.98
N ASN A 79 -6.74 -9.17 -7.05
CA ASN A 79 -5.33 -9.14 -6.65
C ASN A 79 -4.91 -10.38 -5.82
N ALA A 80 -5.86 -11.19 -5.39
CA ALA A 80 -5.60 -12.50 -4.79
C ALA A 80 -5.37 -13.62 -5.82
N VAL A 81 -5.68 -13.36 -7.11
CA VAL A 81 -5.45 -14.29 -8.24
C VAL A 81 -5.11 -13.47 -9.48
N MET A 82 -3.89 -12.96 -9.55
CA MET A 82 -3.47 -12.02 -10.58
C MET A 82 -3.23 -12.71 -11.93
N PRO A 83 -3.78 -12.20 -13.06
CA PRO A 83 -3.63 -12.81 -14.39
C PRO A 83 -2.28 -12.47 -15.04
N PHE A 84 -1.21 -12.51 -14.27
CA PHE A 84 0.16 -12.22 -14.73
C PHE A 84 1.07 -13.41 -14.57
N ARG A 85 2.14 -13.46 -15.36
CA ARG A 85 3.20 -14.46 -15.22
C ARG A 85 4.02 -14.21 -13.95
N SER A 86 4.64 -15.26 -13.43
CA SER A 86 5.61 -15.14 -12.35
C SER A 86 6.81 -14.30 -12.78
N GLY A 87 7.34 -13.48 -11.87
CA GLY A 87 8.57 -12.72 -12.09
C GLY A 87 8.49 -11.64 -13.16
N CYS A 88 7.31 -11.09 -13.46
CA CYS A 88 7.16 -10.13 -14.55
C CYS A 88 7.20 -8.65 -14.12
N PHE A 89 7.20 -8.35 -12.81
CA PHE A 89 7.24 -6.99 -12.29
C PHE A 89 8.46 -6.75 -11.41
N GLU A 90 9.03 -5.56 -11.52
CA GLU A 90 10.10 -5.05 -10.67
C GLU A 90 9.55 -4.43 -9.39
N VAL A 91 8.36 -3.84 -9.49
CA VAL A 91 7.66 -3.20 -8.38
C VAL A 91 6.17 -3.55 -8.41
N VAL A 92 5.64 -3.83 -7.23
CA VAL A 92 4.19 -3.92 -6.99
C VAL A 92 3.80 -2.85 -5.95
N VAL A 93 2.68 -2.18 -6.17
CA VAL A 93 2.08 -1.21 -5.23
C VAL A 93 0.73 -1.74 -4.78
N TYR A 94 0.43 -1.58 -3.49
CA TYR A 94 -0.80 -2.07 -2.88
C TYR A 94 -1.37 -1.06 -1.88
N ASP A 95 -2.56 -0.55 -2.13
CA ASP A 95 -3.31 0.38 -1.25
C ASP A 95 -4.74 -0.16 -1.06
N PRO A 96 -4.92 -1.25 -0.29
CA PRO A 96 -6.24 -1.83 -0.08
C PRO A 96 -7.13 -0.89 0.71
N PRO A 97 -8.44 -1.12 0.74
CA PRO A 97 -9.33 -0.42 1.67
C PRO A 97 -8.85 -0.62 3.11
N HIS A 98 -8.58 0.49 3.82
CA HIS A 98 -8.00 0.43 5.18
C HIS A 98 -9.04 0.24 6.27
N ILE A 99 -10.28 0.64 6.03
CA ILE A 99 -11.32 0.68 7.06
C ILE A 99 -12.41 -0.28 6.64
N PRO A 100 -12.62 -1.38 7.40
CA PRO A 100 -13.78 -2.20 7.19
C PRO A 100 -15.03 -1.37 7.49
N ASN A 101 -16.08 -1.75 6.84
CA ASN A 101 -17.34 -1.14 6.91
C ASN A 101 -17.82 -0.89 8.35
N GLN A 102 -18.06 0.35 8.71
CA GLN A 102 -18.56 0.74 10.02
C GLN A 102 -19.98 1.32 9.89
N GLY A 103 -20.97 0.50 10.26
CA GLY A 103 -22.36 0.96 10.41
C GLY A 103 -23.26 0.68 9.21
N ARG A 104 -24.56 0.63 9.48
CA ARG A 104 -25.59 0.12 8.58
C ARG A 104 -25.74 0.87 7.24
N ASP A 105 -25.48 2.17 7.21
CA ASP A 105 -25.75 2.99 6.02
C ASP A 105 -24.49 3.36 5.23
N ARG A 106 -23.34 3.50 5.89
CA ARG A 106 -22.05 3.79 5.22
C ARG A 106 -21.45 2.57 4.54
N SER A 107 -21.91 1.40 4.88
CA SER A 107 -21.44 0.13 4.35
C SER A 107 -21.69 -0.04 2.87
N LYS A 108 -22.88 0.31 2.42
CA LYS A 108 -23.23 0.19 1.01
C LYS A 108 -22.38 1.10 0.14
N ASP A 109 -22.17 2.34 0.55
CA ASP A 109 -21.37 3.31 -0.20
C ASP A 109 -19.90 2.92 -0.26
N PHE A 110 -19.35 2.42 0.86
CA PHE A 110 -17.94 1.97 0.91
C PHE A 110 -17.73 0.71 0.07
N ASN A 111 -18.56 -0.32 0.25
CA ASN A 111 -18.47 -1.54 -0.55
C ASN A 111 -18.73 -1.26 -2.03
N THR A 112 -19.69 -0.40 -2.34
CA THR A 112 -19.97 0.02 -3.71
C THR A 112 -18.79 0.79 -4.31
N ARG A 113 -18.16 1.66 -3.51
CA ARG A 113 -17.01 2.45 -3.96
C ARG A 113 -15.75 1.61 -4.25
N PHE A 114 -15.55 0.54 -3.50
CA PHE A 114 -14.38 -0.33 -3.62
C PHE A 114 -14.68 -1.69 -4.26
N GLY A 115 -15.87 -1.89 -4.83
CA GLY A 115 -16.22 -3.13 -5.52
C GLY A 115 -16.26 -4.39 -4.64
N LEU A 116 -16.31 -4.22 -3.32
CA LEU A 116 -16.15 -5.33 -2.37
C LEU A 116 -17.38 -6.23 -2.24
N GLY A 117 -18.53 -5.84 -2.77
CA GLY A 117 -19.78 -6.62 -2.64
C GLY A 117 -20.16 -6.95 -1.20
N ASP A 118 -21.13 -7.84 -1.01
CA ASP A 118 -21.60 -8.27 0.33
C ASP A 118 -20.65 -9.29 1.02
N ARG A 119 -19.61 -9.76 0.32
CA ARG A 119 -18.80 -10.92 0.75
C ARG A 119 -17.82 -10.64 1.90
N SER A 120 -17.34 -9.40 2.03
CA SER A 120 -16.18 -9.15 2.87
C SER A 120 -16.46 -9.02 4.35
N THR A 121 -17.71 -8.79 4.76
CA THR A 121 -17.98 -8.31 6.11
C THR A 121 -18.70 -9.30 7.01
N LYS A 122 -19.48 -10.23 6.47
CA LYS A 122 -20.26 -11.17 7.30
C LYS A 122 -19.49 -12.43 7.68
N GLU A 123 -18.68 -12.96 6.76
CA GLU A 123 -17.96 -14.23 6.98
C GLU A 123 -16.65 -14.10 7.74
N HIS A 124 -15.98 -12.93 7.69
CA HIS A 124 -14.64 -12.74 8.23
C HIS A 124 -14.51 -11.65 9.31
N GLY A 125 -15.59 -11.31 9.97
CA GLY A 125 -15.56 -10.45 11.16
C GLY A 125 -15.09 -9.01 10.92
N TYR A 126 -15.34 -8.45 9.76
CA TYR A 126 -15.03 -7.06 9.41
C TYR A 126 -13.54 -6.69 9.39
N SER A 127 -12.64 -7.64 9.19
CA SER A 127 -11.21 -7.39 9.00
C SER A 127 -10.80 -7.74 7.59
N PHE A 128 -9.88 -6.96 6.99
CA PHE A 128 -9.25 -7.29 5.71
C PHE A 128 -8.02 -8.18 5.88
N ALA A 129 -7.60 -8.47 7.11
CA ALA A 129 -6.41 -9.28 7.37
C ALA A 129 -6.46 -10.67 6.73
N HIS A 130 -7.66 -11.23 6.57
CA HIS A 130 -7.85 -12.53 5.89
C HIS A 130 -7.49 -12.49 4.38
N THR A 131 -7.47 -11.31 3.76
CA THR A 131 -7.10 -11.16 2.34
C THR A 131 -5.59 -11.04 2.14
N TYR A 132 -4.84 -10.64 3.18
CA TYR A 132 -3.41 -10.39 3.05
C TYR A 132 -2.59 -11.61 2.62
N PRO A 133 -2.81 -12.83 3.15
CA PRO A 133 -2.03 -14.00 2.73
C PRO A 133 -2.13 -14.30 1.24
N ALA A 134 -3.34 -14.26 0.67
CA ALA A 134 -3.55 -14.52 -0.75
C ALA A 134 -2.89 -13.43 -1.62
N PHE A 135 -3.10 -12.16 -1.28
CA PHE A 135 -2.42 -11.06 -1.96
C PHE A 135 -0.90 -11.18 -1.88
N MET A 136 -0.34 -11.44 -0.68
CA MET A 136 1.10 -11.55 -0.49
C MET A 136 1.70 -12.70 -1.32
N ALA A 137 1.01 -13.84 -1.41
CA ALA A 137 1.43 -14.96 -2.24
C ALA A 137 1.49 -14.57 -3.73
N GLU A 138 0.47 -13.88 -4.23
CA GLU A 138 0.42 -13.42 -5.61
C GLU A 138 1.44 -12.30 -5.89
N ALA A 139 1.59 -11.33 -4.98
CA ALA A 139 2.61 -10.30 -5.10
C ALA A 139 4.03 -10.92 -5.15
N TYR A 140 4.30 -11.90 -4.28
CA TYR A 140 5.57 -12.63 -4.29
C TYR A 140 5.78 -13.38 -5.60
N ARG A 141 4.76 -14.01 -6.13
CA ARG A 141 4.82 -14.75 -7.39
C ARG A 141 5.10 -13.86 -8.59
N VAL A 142 4.41 -12.73 -8.70
CA VAL A 142 4.51 -11.84 -9.87
C VAL A 142 5.75 -10.94 -9.85
N LEU A 143 6.32 -10.66 -8.67
CA LEU A 143 7.59 -9.94 -8.55
C LEU A 143 8.75 -10.80 -9.03
N GLU A 144 9.69 -10.15 -9.73
CA GLU A 144 11.01 -10.74 -10.00
C GLU A 144 11.83 -10.84 -8.70
N ASP A 145 12.92 -11.58 -8.75
CA ASP A 145 13.85 -11.68 -7.62
C ASP A 145 14.42 -10.29 -7.31
N GLU A 146 14.55 -9.98 -6.02
CA GLU A 146 14.91 -8.64 -5.53
C GLU A 146 13.91 -7.53 -5.85
N GLY A 147 12.76 -7.88 -6.43
CA GLY A 147 11.65 -6.95 -6.66
C GLY A 147 11.09 -6.39 -5.36
N VAL A 148 10.48 -5.21 -5.45
CA VAL A 148 10.01 -4.45 -4.28
C VAL A 148 8.49 -4.35 -4.27
N LEU A 149 7.89 -4.59 -3.09
CA LEU A 149 6.48 -4.37 -2.84
C LEU A 149 6.32 -3.18 -1.90
N PHE A 150 5.56 -2.18 -2.32
CA PHE A 150 5.13 -1.05 -1.51
C PHE A 150 3.69 -1.25 -1.07
N CYS A 151 3.47 -1.34 0.23
CA CYS A 151 2.13 -1.47 0.80
C CYS A 151 1.77 -0.25 1.63
N LYS A 152 0.69 0.42 1.27
CA LYS A 152 0.10 1.45 2.11
C LYS A 152 -1.02 0.85 2.94
N ILE A 153 -0.99 1.05 4.26
CA ILE A 153 -1.98 0.51 5.20
C ILE A 153 -2.21 1.48 6.36
N ALA A 154 -3.38 1.45 6.94
CA ALA A 154 -3.68 2.19 8.17
C ALA A 154 -4.35 1.27 9.18
N ASP A 155 -3.96 1.43 10.43
CA ASP A 155 -4.66 0.81 11.55
C ASP A 155 -6.05 1.42 11.70
N TYR A 156 -6.96 0.66 12.28
CA TYR A 156 -8.34 1.10 12.46
C TYR A 156 -8.92 0.58 13.79
N VAL A 157 -10.05 1.15 14.18
CA VAL A 157 -10.84 0.65 15.31
C VAL A 157 -12.09 -0.01 14.75
N HIS A 158 -12.35 -1.21 15.20
CA HIS A 158 -13.57 -1.94 14.90
C HIS A 158 -14.17 -2.53 16.18
N ASN A 159 -15.47 -2.34 16.40
CA ASN A 159 -16.16 -2.79 17.60
C ASN A 159 -15.42 -2.44 18.90
N HIS A 160 -15.02 -1.17 19.03
CA HIS A 160 -14.24 -0.65 20.17
C HIS A 160 -12.89 -1.32 20.43
N ARG A 161 -12.36 -2.09 19.46
CA ARG A 161 -11.05 -2.72 19.53
C ARG A 161 -10.13 -2.13 18.46
N TYR A 162 -8.90 -1.83 18.86
CA TYR A 162 -7.87 -1.39 17.94
C TYR A 162 -7.37 -2.59 17.12
N GLN A 163 -7.29 -2.42 15.81
CA GLN A 163 -6.80 -3.41 14.85
C GLN A 163 -5.44 -2.96 14.32
N TRP A 164 -4.45 -3.80 14.50
CA TRP A 164 -3.05 -3.55 14.13
C TRP A 164 -2.78 -4.05 12.70
N ALA A 165 -3.44 -3.43 11.72
CA ALA A 165 -3.41 -3.87 10.33
C ALA A 165 -2.00 -3.90 9.75
N HIS A 166 -1.15 -2.95 10.12
CA HIS A 166 0.24 -2.91 9.66
C HIS A 166 1.06 -4.10 10.19
N ILE A 167 0.85 -4.53 11.43
CA ILE A 167 1.53 -5.70 12.02
C ILE A 167 1.06 -6.98 11.32
N GLU A 168 -0.25 -7.13 11.11
CA GLU A 168 -0.82 -8.29 10.43
C GLU A 168 -0.30 -8.40 8.99
N LEU A 169 -0.17 -7.28 8.28
CA LEU A 169 0.37 -7.22 6.93
C LEU A 169 1.86 -7.61 6.90
N ILE A 170 2.67 -7.11 7.85
CA ILE A 170 4.08 -7.48 7.98
C ILE A 170 4.22 -8.99 8.22
N HIS A 171 3.45 -9.55 9.14
CA HIS A 171 3.48 -10.99 9.41
C HIS A 171 3.07 -11.83 8.19
N ALA A 172 2.04 -11.40 7.45
CA ALA A 172 1.62 -12.08 6.22
C ALA A 172 2.74 -12.06 5.16
N GLY A 173 3.40 -10.91 4.98
CA GLY A 173 4.53 -10.78 4.05
C GLY A 173 5.70 -11.68 4.45
N GLN A 174 6.11 -11.67 5.70
CA GLN A 174 7.21 -12.51 6.21
C GLN A 174 6.91 -14.01 6.06
N LYS A 175 5.68 -14.44 6.36
CA LYS A 175 5.26 -15.84 6.15
C LYS A 175 5.30 -16.27 4.69
N THR A 176 5.11 -15.34 3.77
CA THR A 176 5.19 -15.61 2.32
C THR A 176 6.63 -15.70 1.82
N GLY A 177 7.60 -15.16 2.58
CA GLY A 177 9.02 -15.15 2.23
C GLY A 177 9.57 -13.76 1.90
N PHE A 178 8.79 -12.71 2.04
CA PHE A 178 9.29 -11.33 1.94
C PHE A 178 10.19 -10.96 3.12
N THR A 179 11.19 -10.14 2.85
CA THR A 179 11.88 -9.37 3.88
C THR A 179 11.18 -8.02 4.04
N ALA A 180 10.66 -7.72 5.23
CA ALA A 180 10.20 -6.37 5.55
C ALA A 180 11.44 -5.48 5.77
N CYS A 181 11.64 -4.52 4.85
CA CYS A 181 12.86 -3.70 4.82
C CYS A 181 12.71 -2.41 5.61
N ASP A 182 11.52 -1.81 5.54
CA ASP A 182 11.31 -0.49 6.12
C ASP A 182 9.83 -0.20 6.37
N CYS A 183 9.57 0.84 7.18
CA CYS A 183 8.23 1.34 7.47
C CYS A 183 8.25 2.86 7.56
N ILE A 184 7.55 3.54 6.65
CA ILE A 184 7.45 4.99 6.63
C ILE A 184 6.08 5.41 7.16
N ILE A 185 6.08 6.28 8.14
CA ILE A 185 4.86 6.84 8.73
C ILE A 185 4.48 8.09 7.92
N LYS A 186 3.39 8.03 7.18
CA LYS A 186 2.84 9.21 6.52
C LYS A 186 1.85 9.90 7.43
N VAL A 187 2.18 11.11 7.86
CA VAL A 187 1.32 11.96 8.69
C VAL A 187 0.32 12.72 7.84
N ARG A 188 -0.90 12.84 8.31
CA ARG A 188 -1.98 13.61 7.69
C ARG A 188 -2.15 14.96 8.40
N LYS A 189 -2.69 15.94 7.70
CA LYS A 189 -3.13 17.18 8.30
C LYS A 189 -4.42 16.97 9.10
N GLY A 190 -4.27 16.83 10.42
CA GLY A 190 -5.37 16.72 11.36
C GLY A 190 -6.10 15.36 11.39
N PRO A 191 -6.81 15.08 12.47
CA PRO A 191 -7.55 13.85 12.67
C PRO A 191 -8.81 13.80 11.81
N ILE A 192 -9.24 12.58 11.45
CA ILE A 192 -10.59 12.37 10.91
C ILE A 192 -11.58 12.55 12.06
N ILE A 193 -12.39 13.61 12.01
CA ILE A 193 -13.44 13.90 12.97
C ILE A 193 -14.79 13.70 12.27
N ASP A 194 -15.65 12.88 12.87
CA ASP A 194 -17.04 12.81 12.50
C ASP A 194 -17.85 13.65 13.51
N PRO A 195 -18.60 14.67 13.07
CA PRO A 195 -19.40 15.52 13.96
C PRO A 195 -20.42 14.75 14.81
N ASN A 196 -20.81 13.55 14.38
CA ASN A 196 -21.75 12.71 15.09
C ASN A 196 -21.13 11.90 16.25
N TRP A 197 -19.80 11.93 16.39
CA TRP A 197 -19.13 11.23 17.48
C TRP A 197 -19.17 12.06 18.78
N LYS A 198 -19.96 11.60 19.72
CA LYS A 198 -20.13 12.25 21.02
C LYS A 198 -19.03 11.86 22.02
N VAL A 199 -18.45 10.68 21.90
CA VAL A 199 -17.44 10.13 22.81
C VAL A 199 -16.32 9.47 22.00
N ALA A 200 -15.08 9.69 22.42
CA ALA A 200 -13.91 9.03 21.85
C ALA A 200 -13.35 8.02 22.86
N HIS A 201 -13.32 6.75 22.50
CA HIS A 201 -12.72 5.67 23.29
C HIS A 201 -11.27 5.36 22.91
N HIS A 202 -10.79 5.89 21.76
CA HIS A 202 -9.45 5.72 21.24
C HIS A 202 -8.91 7.04 20.71
N THR A 203 -7.60 7.17 20.68
CA THR A 203 -6.95 8.30 20.00
C THR A 203 -7.32 8.34 18.53
N ARG A 204 -7.36 9.53 17.96
CA ARG A 204 -7.57 9.72 16.51
C ARG A 204 -6.28 9.47 15.77
N ARG A 205 -6.34 8.66 14.71
CA ARG A 205 -5.19 8.38 13.87
C ARG A 205 -5.00 9.50 12.85
N GLU A 206 -3.81 10.03 12.84
CA GLU A 206 -3.39 11.08 11.92
C GLU A 206 -2.33 10.60 10.95
N HIS A 207 -2.16 9.28 10.83
CA HIS A 207 -1.13 8.67 10.02
C HIS A 207 -1.60 7.38 9.36
N CYS A 208 -0.86 6.98 8.34
CA CYS A 208 -0.86 5.64 7.76
C CYS A 208 0.59 5.19 7.59
N TYR A 209 0.75 3.94 7.24
CA TYR A 209 2.06 3.32 7.06
C TYR A 209 2.28 2.99 5.59
N TRP A 210 3.49 3.22 5.11
CA TRP A 210 4.02 2.65 3.90
C TRP A 210 5.06 1.61 4.29
N ILE A 211 4.73 0.34 4.09
CA ILE A 211 5.59 -0.79 4.43
C ILE A 211 6.28 -1.25 3.17
N ILE A 212 7.59 -1.39 3.24
CA ILE A 212 8.44 -1.75 2.14
C ILE A 212 8.90 -3.19 2.33
N PHE A 213 8.62 -4.04 1.36
CA PHE A 213 9.06 -5.41 1.32
C PHE A 213 9.95 -5.65 0.12
N ARG A 214 10.90 -6.58 0.28
CA ARG A 214 11.73 -7.09 -0.80
C ARG A 214 11.52 -8.59 -0.94
N LYS A 215 11.37 -9.05 -2.17
CA LYS A 215 11.41 -10.47 -2.47
C LYS A 215 12.86 -10.93 -2.35
N SER A 216 13.14 -11.75 -1.34
CA SER A 216 14.48 -12.29 -1.11
C SER A 216 14.81 -13.33 -2.20
N HIS A 217 16.06 -13.38 -2.61
CA HIS A 217 16.57 -14.48 -3.44
C HIS A 217 16.39 -15.78 -2.66
N ARG A 218 15.64 -16.75 -3.18
CA ARG A 218 15.72 -18.11 -2.62
C ARG A 218 17.08 -18.67 -3.05
N CYS A 219 17.99 -18.84 -2.11
CA CYS A 219 19.09 -19.78 -2.30
C CYS A 219 18.45 -21.18 -2.40
N GLU A 220 18.44 -21.77 -3.59
CA GLU A 220 18.14 -23.18 -3.77
C GLU A 220 19.23 -24.03 -3.12
#